data_02707da9e9f7fceee7d66a8e8d9e9954
#
_entry.id   02707da9e9f7fceee7d66a8e8d9e9954
#
_cell.length_a   1.000
_cell.length_b   1.000
_cell.length_c   1.000
_cell.angle_alpha   90.00
_cell.angle_beta   90.00
_cell.angle_gamma   90.00
#
_symmetry.space_group_name_H-M   'P 1'
#
loop_
_entity.id
_entity.type
_entity.pdbx_description
1 polymer ?
#
loop_
_entity_poly.entity_id
_entity_poly.type
_entity_poly.pdbx_seq_one_letter_code
_entity_poly.pdbx_strand_id
1 'polypeptide(L)'
;MATTSLWHIEGRLKDLIAYVENPEKTVSKDKDLQDFYNVFSYVSRPEATENGEYVSAINCLKETALRQMILTKKQYGKDDGYIAWHGYQSFKPDETTPQQAHEIGLKLAKEMWGDRFQIIVTTHLDKDHIHNHFAFNSVSFLDGGKYNYSNSERQRLRDVSDRICAEYGLSVINNPCKAPSRPVWLDEKNGKPTRYNVYREDVREAANFSRNPYYMEDYLRRKGYITDFTGRHWKIRLPQYEHFTRLDTLDKRWTPEN
;
A
#
# COMPACT_ATOMS: atom_id res chain seq x y z
N MET A 1 7.72 -4.09 11.06
CA MET A 1 6.38 -3.50 10.74
C MET A 1 6.23 -3.46 9.24
N ALA A 2 5.24 -4.16 8.68
CA ALA A 2 5.01 -4.19 7.24
C ALA A 2 3.84 -3.27 6.83
N THR A 3 3.93 -2.71 5.64
CA THR A 3 2.83 -1.97 5.00
C THR A 3 2.48 -2.63 3.68
N THR A 4 1.20 -2.68 3.34
CA THR A 4 0.71 -3.28 2.11
C THR A 4 -0.05 -2.28 1.26
N SER A 5 0.08 -2.38 -0.05
CA SER A 5 -0.72 -1.65 -1.02
C SER A 5 -1.00 -2.53 -2.24
N LEU A 6 -2.15 -2.35 -2.85
CA LEU A 6 -2.56 -3.08 -4.05
C LEU A 6 -3.35 -2.15 -4.96
N TRP A 7 -3.08 -2.20 -6.26
CA TRP A 7 -3.79 -1.45 -7.28
C TRP A 7 -3.90 -2.26 -8.56
N HIS A 8 -4.86 -1.92 -9.38
CA HIS A 8 -5.05 -2.53 -10.70
C HIS A 8 -4.16 -1.87 -11.74
N ILE A 9 -3.80 -2.62 -12.75
CA ILE A 9 -3.09 -2.13 -13.93
C ILE A 9 -4.10 -2.01 -15.06
N GLU A 10 -4.27 -0.80 -15.56
CA GLU A 10 -5.08 -0.50 -16.73
C GLU A 10 -4.26 -0.74 -18.00
N GLY A 11 -4.91 -1.18 -19.06
CA GLY A 11 -4.26 -1.42 -20.35
C GLY A 11 -5.08 -2.38 -21.20
N ARG A 12 -4.54 -2.73 -22.36
CA ARG A 12 -5.17 -3.67 -23.29
C ARG A 12 -4.34 -4.94 -23.38
N LEU A 13 -5.01 -6.06 -23.58
CA LEU A 13 -4.33 -7.36 -23.73
C LEU A 13 -3.23 -7.33 -24.81
N LYS A 14 -3.44 -6.54 -25.88
CA LYS A 14 -2.43 -6.36 -26.94
C LYS A 14 -1.12 -5.72 -26.44
N ASP A 15 -1.18 -4.88 -25.42
CA ASP A 15 -0.01 -4.21 -24.85
C ASP A 15 0.85 -5.24 -24.09
N LEU A 16 0.22 -6.18 -23.38
CA LEU A 16 0.91 -7.33 -22.76
C LEU A 16 1.52 -8.26 -23.80
N ILE A 17 0.82 -8.50 -24.90
CA ILE A 17 1.31 -9.35 -26.00
C ILE A 17 2.55 -8.70 -26.63
N ALA A 18 2.48 -7.41 -26.94
CA ALA A 18 3.61 -6.67 -27.49
C ALA A 18 4.83 -6.70 -26.60
N TYR A 19 4.65 -6.59 -25.26
CA TYR A 19 5.73 -6.73 -24.30
C TYR A 19 6.37 -8.13 -24.32
N VAL A 20 5.55 -9.18 -24.35
CA VAL A 20 6.05 -10.58 -24.41
C VAL A 20 6.84 -10.85 -25.68
N GLU A 21 6.41 -10.27 -26.81
CA GLU A 21 7.07 -10.44 -28.12
C GLU A 21 8.38 -9.65 -28.22
N ASN A 22 8.43 -8.46 -27.61
CA ASN A 22 9.61 -7.60 -27.67
C ASN A 22 9.76 -6.75 -26.40
N PRO A 23 10.29 -7.32 -25.28
CA PRO A 23 10.42 -6.62 -24.00
C PRO A 23 11.33 -5.38 -24.05
N GLU A 24 12.39 -5.41 -24.88
CA GLU A 24 13.38 -4.34 -24.94
C GLU A 24 12.86 -3.07 -25.64
N LYS A 25 11.91 -3.24 -26.54
CA LYS A 25 11.32 -2.12 -27.30
C LYS A 25 10.01 -1.60 -26.72
N THR A 26 9.44 -2.33 -25.76
CA THR A 26 8.15 -1.98 -25.16
C THR A 26 8.36 -1.18 -23.89
N VAL A 27 8.36 0.15 -24.01
CA VAL A 27 8.42 1.07 -22.88
C VAL A 27 7.07 1.77 -22.77
N SER A 28 6.48 1.72 -21.58
CA SER A 28 5.24 2.43 -21.29
C SER A 28 5.52 3.81 -20.69
N LYS A 29 4.74 4.83 -21.11
CA LYS A 29 4.69 6.14 -20.45
C LYS A 29 3.86 6.10 -19.18
N ASP A 30 2.99 5.11 -19.03
CA ASP A 30 2.26 4.82 -17.82
C ASP A 30 3.20 4.15 -16.82
N LYS A 31 3.37 4.80 -15.67
CA LYS A 31 4.30 4.35 -14.64
C LYS A 31 3.89 3.01 -14.04
N ASP A 32 2.60 2.82 -13.76
CA ASP A 32 2.10 1.61 -13.10
C ASP A 32 2.24 0.41 -14.04
N LEU A 33 1.98 0.60 -15.34
CA LEU A 33 2.18 -0.43 -16.34
C LEU A 33 3.67 -0.74 -16.54
N GLN A 34 4.54 0.27 -16.51
CA GLN A 34 5.99 0.05 -16.59
C GLN A 34 6.52 -0.69 -15.37
N ASP A 35 6.07 -0.32 -14.17
CA ASP A 35 6.46 -1.00 -12.93
C ASP A 35 5.98 -2.45 -12.93
N PHE A 36 4.79 -2.73 -13.48
CA PHE A 36 4.31 -4.08 -13.70
C PHE A 36 5.21 -4.86 -14.68
N TYR A 37 5.59 -4.27 -15.81
CA TYR A 37 6.53 -4.91 -16.75
C TYR A 37 7.89 -5.19 -16.11
N ASN A 38 8.37 -4.29 -15.26
CA ASN A 38 9.63 -4.48 -14.55
C ASN A 38 9.59 -5.75 -13.69
N VAL A 39 8.49 -6.07 -13.01
CA VAL A 39 8.35 -7.32 -12.24
C VAL A 39 8.64 -8.55 -13.12
N PHE A 40 8.14 -8.58 -14.35
CA PHE A 40 8.39 -9.69 -15.27
C PHE A 40 9.78 -9.63 -15.92
N SER A 41 10.38 -8.46 -16.06
CA SER A 41 11.77 -8.33 -16.53
C SER A 41 12.76 -8.87 -15.52
N TYR A 42 12.50 -8.78 -14.21
CA TYR A 42 13.31 -9.38 -13.16
C TYR A 42 13.32 -10.92 -13.25
N VAL A 43 12.20 -11.51 -13.67
CA VAL A 43 12.14 -12.96 -13.96
C VAL A 43 13.16 -13.36 -15.05
N SER A 44 13.38 -12.46 -16.01
CA SER A 44 14.27 -12.66 -17.17
C SER A 44 15.72 -12.20 -16.95
N ARG A 45 15.98 -11.48 -15.85
CA ARG A 45 17.31 -10.90 -15.54
C ARG A 45 17.77 -11.38 -14.16
N PRO A 46 18.52 -12.50 -14.09
CA PRO A 46 19.01 -13.05 -12.80
C PRO A 46 19.83 -12.07 -11.96
N GLU A 47 20.46 -11.08 -12.61
CA GLU A 47 21.37 -10.12 -11.97
C GLU A 47 20.69 -9.12 -11.03
N ALA A 48 19.39 -8.86 -11.22
CA ALA A 48 18.66 -7.86 -10.43
C ALA A 48 18.08 -8.40 -9.10
N THR A 49 18.11 -9.72 -8.91
CA THR A 49 17.59 -10.40 -7.72
C THR A 49 18.57 -11.49 -7.28
N GLU A 50 19.79 -11.13 -6.91
CA GLU A 50 20.83 -12.09 -6.46
C GLU A 50 20.76 -13.46 -7.20
N ASN A 51 20.85 -13.43 -8.53
CA ASN A 51 20.68 -14.58 -9.45
C ASN A 51 19.27 -15.19 -9.53
N GLY A 52 18.21 -14.40 -9.29
CA GLY A 52 16.81 -14.86 -9.35
C GLY A 52 16.36 -15.65 -8.12
N GLU A 53 17.12 -15.62 -7.04
CA GLU A 53 16.87 -16.39 -5.82
C GLU A 53 15.55 -15.96 -5.14
N TYR A 54 15.20 -14.68 -5.24
CA TYR A 54 13.98 -14.11 -4.62
C TYR A 54 12.85 -13.85 -5.62
N VAL A 55 12.69 -14.72 -6.60
CA VAL A 55 11.56 -14.70 -7.56
C VAL A 55 10.85 -16.03 -7.54
N SER A 56 9.57 -16.02 -7.20
CA SER A 56 8.73 -17.23 -7.16
C SER A 56 7.42 -17.03 -7.90
N ALA A 57 6.88 -18.14 -8.40
CA ALA A 57 5.60 -18.19 -9.10
C ALA A 57 4.61 -19.10 -8.36
N ILE A 58 3.33 -18.72 -8.39
CA ILE A 58 2.21 -19.51 -7.86
C ILE A 58 1.23 -19.72 -9.01
N ASN A 59 0.81 -20.96 -9.26
CA ASN A 59 -0.12 -21.37 -10.32
C ASN A 59 0.33 -21.04 -11.74
N CYS A 60 1.62 -20.80 -11.94
CA CYS A 60 2.21 -20.60 -13.27
C CYS A 60 3.70 -20.97 -13.24
N LEU A 61 4.30 -21.14 -14.41
CA LEU A 61 5.74 -21.28 -14.55
C LEU A 61 6.36 -19.91 -14.60
N LYS A 62 7.40 -19.70 -13.80
CA LYS A 62 8.11 -18.43 -13.64
C LYS A 62 8.46 -17.79 -14.98
N GLU A 63 9.13 -18.55 -15.85
CA GLU A 63 9.67 -18.08 -17.13
C GLU A 63 8.58 -17.71 -18.16
N THR A 64 7.41 -18.26 -18.01
CA THR A 64 6.29 -18.06 -18.96
C THR A 64 5.05 -17.47 -18.31
N ALA A 65 5.17 -16.97 -17.10
CA ALA A 65 4.03 -16.51 -16.29
C ALA A 65 3.13 -15.51 -17.03
N LEU A 66 3.71 -14.48 -17.64
CA LEU A 66 2.93 -13.47 -18.37
C LEU A 66 2.20 -14.07 -19.58
N ARG A 67 2.85 -14.99 -20.31
CA ARG A 67 2.20 -15.72 -21.43
C ARG A 67 1.02 -16.57 -20.93
N GLN A 68 1.18 -17.24 -19.80
CA GLN A 68 0.12 -18.06 -19.19
C GLN A 68 -1.05 -17.18 -18.73
N MET A 69 -0.78 -15.99 -18.15
CA MET A 69 -1.81 -15.00 -17.80
C MET A 69 -2.59 -14.51 -19.03
N ILE A 70 -1.90 -14.25 -20.14
CA ILE A 70 -2.52 -13.90 -21.43
C ILE A 70 -3.40 -15.03 -21.96
N LEU A 71 -2.92 -16.28 -21.92
CA LEU A 71 -3.70 -17.45 -22.36
C LEU A 71 -4.98 -17.62 -21.53
N THR A 72 -4.89 -17.47 -20.21
CA THR A 72 -6.08 -17.51 -19.33
C THR A 72 -7.10 -16.44 -19.73
N LYS A 73 -6.67 -15.20 -19.99
CA LYS A 73 -7.58 -14.14 -20.46
C LYS A 73 -8.26 -14.48 -21.78
N LYS A 74 -7.49 -14.97 -22.75
CA LYS A 74 -8.01 -15.39 -24.06
C LYS A 74 -9.01 -16.54 -23.91
N GLN A 75 -8.70 -17.53 -23.08
CA GLN A 75 -9.58 -18.68 -22.82
C GLN A 75 -10.97 -18.25 -22.33
N TYR A 76 -11.03 -17.22 -21.49
CA TYR A 76 -12.29 -16.74 -20.92
C TYR A 76 -12.86 -15.49 -21.63
N GLY A 77 -12.27 -15.03 -22.74
CA GLY A 77 -12.73 -13.86 -23.49
C GLY A 77 -12.70 -12.57 -22.64
N LYS A 78 -11.65 -12.39 -21.80
CA LYS A 78 -11.51 -11.24 -20.89
C LYS A 78 -10.39 -10.31 -21.33
N ASP A 79 -10.57 -9.66 -22.47
CA ASP A 79 -9.56 -8.84 -23.14
C ASP A 79 -9.58 -7.37 -22.70
N ASP A 80 -10.62 -6.97 -21.97
CA ASP A 80 -10.92 -5.60 -21.57
C ASP A 80 -10.76 -5.35 -20.07
N GLY A 81 -10.73 -4.07 -19.70
CA GLY A 81 -10.66 -3.59 -18.32
C GLY A 81 -9.28 -3.79 -17.70
N TYR A 82 -9.22 -4.11 -16.41
CA TYR A 82 -7.95 -4.32 -15.71
C TYR A 82 -7.22 -5.54 -16.24
N ILE A 83 -5.97 -5.34 -16.68
CA ILE A 83 -5.16 -6.42 -17.25
C ILE A 83 -4.44 -7.23 -16.19
N ALA A 84 -4.12 -6.62 -15.05
CA ALA A 84 -3.43 -7.27 -13.94
C ALA A 84 -3.65 -6.50 -12.64
N TRP A 85 -3.15 -7.06 -11.56
CA TRP A 85 -3.00 -6.40 -10.28
C TRP A 85 -1.53 -6.36 -9.90
N HIS A 86 -1.12 -5.23 -9.34
CA HIS A 86 0.23 -5.03 -8.81
C HIS A 86 0.13 -4.50 -7.38
N GLY A 87 1.01 -4.99 -6.53
CA GLY A 87 1.05 -4.55 -5.14
C GLY A 87 2.42 -4.72 -4.53
N TYR A 88 2.58 -4.20 -3.34
CA TYR A 88 3.78 -4.40 -2.55
C TYR A 88 3.46 -4.68 -1.08
N GLN A 89 4.42 -5.33 -0.42
CA GLN A 89 4.54 -5.44 1.03
C GLN A 89 5.93 -4.94 1.40
N SER A 90 6.00 -3.85 2.16
CA SER A 90 7.25 -3.19 2.51
C SER A 90 7.52 -3.32 4.00
N PHE A 91 8.74 -3.74 4.36
CA PHE A 91 9.16 -3.96 5.74
C PHE A 91 9.90 -2.74 6.29
N LYS A 92 9.96 -2.65 7.61
CA LYS A 92 10.79 -1.65 8.28
C LYS A 92 12.28 -1.99 8.03
N PRO A 93 13.16 -0.99 7.82
CA PRO A 93 14.59 -1.23 7.74
C PRO A 93 15.12 -2.07 8.91
N ASP A 94 16.04 -2.97 8.61
CA ASP A 94 16.75 -3.83 9.56
C ASP A 94 15.86 -4.78 10.40
N GLU A 95 14.60 -4.99 9.99
CA GLU A 95 13.66 -5.83 10.75
C GLU A 95 13.56 -7.27 10.21
N THR A 96 13.96 -7.51 8.96
CA THR A 96 13.84 -8.83 8.32
C THR A 96 15.02 -9.10 7.39
N THR A 97 15.25 -10.38 7.13
CA THR A 97 16.23 -10.82 6.11
C THR A 97 15.55 -10.97 4.73
N PRO A 98 16.29 -10.93 3.62
CA PRO A 98 15.75 -11.16 2.28
C PRO A 98 14.97 -12.47 2.15
N GLN A 99 15.51 -13.56 2.67
CA GLN A 99 14.86 -14.87 2.64
C GLN A 99 13.56 -14.86 3.45
N GLN A 100 13.56 -14.33 4.68
CA GLN A 100 12.39 -14.23 5.53
C GLN A 100 11.31 -13.35 4.88
N ALA A 101 11.67 -12.21 4.29
CA ALA A 101 10.75 -11.34 3.57
C ALA A 101 10.09 -12.06 2.40
N HIS A 102 10.85 -12.84 1.63
CA HIS A 102 10.34 -13.62 0.51
C HIS A 102 9.35 -14.71 0.97
N GLU A 103 9.69 -15.46 2.02
CA GLU A 103 8.81 -16.47 2.60
C GLU A 103 7.48 -15.87 3.09
N ILE A 104 7.53 -14.71 3.77
CA ILE A 104 6.35 -13.96 4.20
C ILE A 104 5.52 -13.55 3.00
N GLY A 105 6.15 -13.02 1.94
CA GLY A 105 5.48 -12.62 0.71
C GLY A 105 4.79 -13.80 0.01
N LEU A 106 5.45 -14.95 -0.06
CA LEU A 106 4.86 -16.17 -0.63
C LEU A 106 3.64 -16.65 0.16
N LYS A 107 3.73 -16.68 1.50
CA LYS A 107 2.59 -17.04 2.35
C LYS A 107 1.42 -16.09 2.15
N LEU A 108 1.69 -14.79 2.14
CA LEU A 108 0.68 -13.76 1.90
C LEU A 108 0.00 -13.93 0.54
N ALA A 109 0.80 -14.07 -0.53
CA ALA A 109 0.27 -14.23 -1.88
C ALA A 109 -0.55 -15.51 -2.03
N LYS A 110 -0.09 -16.62 -1.44
CA LYS A 110 -0.78 -17.90 -1.48
C LYS A 110 -2.13 -17.84 -0.77
N GLU A 111 -2.19 -17.23 0.41
CA GLU A 111 -3.43 -17.13 1.20
C GLU A 111 -4.44 -16.15 0.60
N MET A 112 -3.95 -15.05 0.02
CA MET A 112 -4.84 -14.02 -0.54
C MET A 112 -5.40 -14.40 -1.91
N TRP A 113 -4.56 -14.99 -2.78
CA TRP A 113 -4.88 -15.13 -4.21
C TRP A 113 -4.54 -16.52 -4.79
N GLY A 114 -3.78 -17.35 -4.04
CA GLY A 114 -3.21 -18.60 -4.55
C GLY A 114 -4.23 -19.64 -5.00
N ASP A 115 -5.44 -19.59 -4.51
CA ASP A 115 -6.49 -20.55 -4.89
C ASP A 115 -7.01 -20.34 -6.33
N ARG A 116 -6.89 -19.11 -6.88
CA ARG A 116 -7.61 -18.72 -8.10
C ARG A 116 -6.78 -17.99 -9.14
N PHE A 117 -5.62 -17.44 -8.77
CA PHE A 117 -4.89 -16.55 -9.67
C PHE A 117 -3.46 -17.02 -9.89
N GLN A 118 -2.92 -16.69 -11.05
CA GLN A 118 -1.51 -16.85 -11.40
C GLN A 118 -0.75 -15.64 -10.84
N ILE A 119 0.32 -15.86 -10.08
CA ILE A 119 1.00 -14.81 -9.32
C ILE A 119 2.50 -14.93 -9.50
N ILE A 120 3.20 -13.80 -9.62
CA ILE A 120 4.65 -13.67 -9.43
C ILE A 120 4.88 -12.87 -8.13
N VAL A 121 5.77 -13.38 -7.32
CA VAL A 121 6.27 -12.72 -6.11
C VAL A 121 7.76 -12.45 -6.29
N THR A 122 8.17 -11.20 -6.14
CA THR A 122 9.59 -10.80 -6.17
C THR A 122 9.95 -10.03 -4.91
N THR A 123 11.15 -10.26 -4.38
CA THR A 123 11.66 -9.51 -3.23
C THR A 123 12.83 -8.64 -3.68
N HIS A 124 12.73 -7.34 -3.44
CA HIS A 124 13.69 -6.34 -3.85
C HIS A 124 14.54 -5.86 -2.66
N LEU A 125 15.84 -5.68 -2.92
CA LEU A 125 16.87 -5.30 -1.95
C LEU A 125 17.53 -3.95 -2.30
N ASP A 126 17.07 -3.29 -3.35
CA ASP A 126 17.66 -2.08 -3.94
C ASP A 126 17.38 -0.78 -3.19
N LYS A 127 16.65 -0.85 -2.08
CA LYS A 127 16.28 0.31 -1.25
C LYS A 127 16.73 0.10 0.19
N ASP A 128 16.65 1.17 0.98
CA ASP A 128 16.95 1.14 2.42
C ASP A 128 16.07 0.15 3.21
N HIS A 129 15.05 -0.42 2.57
CA HIS A 129 14.12 -1.37 3.16
C HIS A 129 13.74 -2.47 2.17
N ILE A 130 13.69 -3.69 2.67
CA ILE A 130 13.28 -4.85 1.90
C ILE A 130 11.79 -4.76 1.60
N HIS A 131 11.40 -5.10 0.37
CA HIS A 131 9.99 -5.11 -0.03
C HIS A 131 9.69 -6.20 -1.05
N ASN A 132 8.51 -6.80 -0.91
CA ASN A 132 7.95 -7.73 -1.86
C ASN A 132 7.09 -6.99 -2.88
N HIS A 133 7.17 -7.39 -4.14
CA HIS A 133 6.18 -7.06 -5.17
C HIS A 133 5.34 -8.28 -5.50
N PHE A 134 4.06 -8.02 -5.75
CA PHE A 134 3.09 -9.00 -6.20
C PHE A 134 2.57 -8.56 -7.56
N ALA A 135 2.67 -9.42 -8.55
CA ALA A 135 2.05 -9.22 -9.86
C ALA A 135 1.16 -10.42 -10.16
N PHE A 136 -0.15 -10.22 -10.32
CA PHE A 136 -1.05 -11.33 -10.57
C PHE A 136 -2.12 -11.04 -11.62
N ASN A 137 -2.62 -12.11 -12.22
CA ASN A 137 -3.64 -12.01 -13.25
C ASN A 137 -4.95 -11.46 -12.69
N SER A 138 -5.58 -10.55 -13.41
CA SER A 138 -6.90 -10.03 -13.01
C SER A 138 -8.03 -11.05 -13.22
N VAL A 139 -7.76 -12.16 -13.93
CA VAL A 139 -8.72 -13.20 -14.29
C VAL A 139 -8.32 -14.51 -13.63
N SER A 140 -9.27 -15.14 -12.95
CA SER A 140 -9.12 -16.46 -12.34
C SER A 140 -8.92 -17.54 -13.41
N PHE A 141 -7.95 -18.42 -13.20
CA PHE A 141 -7.72 -19.55 -14.09
C PHE A 141 -8.74 -20.69 -13.90
N LEU A 142 -9.50 -20.69 -12.79
CA LEU A 142 -10.50 -21.72 -12.51
C LEU A 142 -11.82 -21.45 -13.21
N ASP A 143 -12.32 -20.23 -13.17
CA ASP A 143 -13.69 -19.88 -13.56
C ASP A 143 -13.79 -18.60 -14.41
N GLY A 144 -12.68 -17.96 -14.74
CA GLY A 144 -12.66 -16.71 -15.50
C GLY A 144 -13.22 -15.49 -14.76
N GLY A 145 -13.51 -15.61 -13.45
CA GLY A 145 -13.96 -14.49 -12.63
C GLY A 145 -12.88 -13.45 -12.45
N LYS A 146 -13.23 -12.15 -12.59
CA LYS A 146 -12.28 -11.06 -12.33
C LYS A 146 -12.12 -10.85 -10.82
N TYR A 147 -10.88 -10.55 -10.38
CA TYR A 147 -10.61 -10.16 -9.00
C TYR A 147 -11.26 -8.82 -8.68
N ASN A 148 -11.91 -8.73 -7.53
CA ASN A 148 -12.54 -7.51 -7.02
C ASN A 148 -11.89 -7.08 -5.71
N TYR A 149 -11.24 -5.90 -5.72
CA TYR A 149 -10.58 -5.35 -4.55
C TYR A 149 -11.50 -4.38 -3.80
N SER A 150 -12.40 -4.95 -3.01
CA SER A 150 -13.31 -4.21 -2.13
C SER A 150 -12.59 -3.66 -0.89
N ASN A 151 -13.28 -2.82 -0.11
CA ASN A 151 -12.75 -2.34 1.18
C ASN A 151 -12.53 -3.49 2.19
N SER A 152 -13.35 -4.55 2.14
CA SER A 152 -13.16 -5.75 2.96
C SER A 152 -11.91 -6.52 2.54
N GLU A 153 -11.65 -6.69 1.23
CA GLU A 153 -10.43 -7.31 0.73
C GLU A 153 -9.17 -6.50 1.07
N ARG A 154 -9.29 -5.16 1.06
CA ARG A 154 -8.20 -4.28 1.51
C ARG A 154 -7.89 -4.48 3.00
N GLN A 155 -8.90 -4.61 3.83
CA GLN A 155 -8.70 -4.87 5.25
C GLN A 155 -8.14 -6.28 5.45
N ARG A 156 -8.69 -7.29 4.78
CA ARG A 156 -8.19 -8.67 4.82
C ARG A 156 -6.70 -8.76 4.44
N LEU A 157 -6.27 -8.05 3.39
CA LEU A 157 -4.85 -8.01 2.98
C LEU A 157 -3.95 -7.52 4.12
N ARG A 158 -4.39 -6.49 4.86
CA ARG A 158 -3.64 -5.97 6.02
C ARG A 158 -3.62 -6.97 7.16
N ASP A 159 -4.78 -7.51 7.53
CA ASP A 159 -4.92 -8.43 8.66
C ASP A 159 -4.10 -9.71 8.45
N VAL A 160 -4.12 -10.27 7.22
CA VAL A 160 -3.32 -11.44 6.85
C VAL A 160 -1.83 -11.10 6.86
N SER A 161 -1.43 -9.95 6.30
CA SER A 161 -0.04 -9.50 6.33
C SER A 161 0.46 -9.32 7.76
N ASP A 162 -0.32 -8.67 8.63
CA ASP A 162 0.05 -8.41 10.02
C ASP A 162 0.16 -9.73 10.82
N ARG A 163 -0.79 -10.66 10.62
CA ARG A 163 -0.75 -11.99 11.25
C ARG A 163 0.50 -12.78 10.83
N ILE A 164 0.79 -12.84 9.53
CA ILE A 164 1.97 -13.55 9.04
C ILE A 164 3.26 -12.88 9.57
N CYS A 165 3.34 -11.54 9.56
CA CYS A 165 4.49 -10.83 10.14
C CYS A 165 4.68 -11.17 11.62
N ALA A 166 3.61 -11.24 12.41
CA ALA A 166 3.66 -11.60 13.81
C ALA A 166 4.14 -13.06 14.01
N GLU A 167 3.76 -14.02 13.16
CA GLU A 167 4.25 -15.40 13.16
C GLU A 167 5.79 -15.49 13.01
N TYR A 168 6.38 -14.53 12.27
CA TYR A 168 7.84 -14.40 12.07
C TYR A 168 8.52 -13.48 13.09
N GLY A 169 7.81 -13.03 14.13
CA GLY A 169 8.34 -12.15 15.17
C GLY A 169 8.56 -10.70 14.73
N LEU A 170 8.00 -10.29 13.60
CA LEU A 170 8.10 -8.92 13.12
C LEU A 170 7.06 -8.02 13.80
N SER A 171 7.37 -6.72 13.91
CA SER A 171 6.45 -5.76 14.47
C SER A 171 5.24 -5.53 13.55
N VAL A 172 4.08 -5.25 14.13
CA VAL A 172 2.84 -4.90 13.43
C VAL A 172 2.37 -3.50 13.78
N ILE A 173 1.56 -2.88 12.91
CA ILE A 173 1.03 -1.54 13.14
C ILE A 173 -0.18 -1.62 14.06
N ASN A 174 0.05 -1.43 15.35
CA ASN A 174 -1.05 -1.25 16.29
C ASN A 174 -1.64 0.15 16.13
N ASN A 175 -2.95 0.25 15.87
CA ASN A 175 -3.66 1.52 15.69
C ASN A 175 -3.14 2.38 14.51
N PRO A 176 -3.32 1.94 13.24
CA PRO A 176 -2.91 2.73 12.10
C PRO A 176 -3.61 4.08 12.08
N CYS A 177 -2.84 5.18 12.13
CA CYS A 177 -3.35 6.51 11.86
C CYS A 177 -3.50 6.71 10.35
N LYS A 178 -4.49 7.49 9.93
CA LYS A 178 -4.59 7.88 8.52
C LYS A 178 -3.35 8.71 8.17
N ALA A 179 -2.49 8.17 7.31
CA ALA A 179 -1.30 8.87 6.87
C ALA A 179 -1.70 10.17 6.13
N PRO A 180 -0.93 11.26 6.28
CA PRO A 180 -1.10 12.44 5.45
C PRO A 180 -0.87 12.07 3.97
N SER A 181 -1.40 12.88 3.05
CA SER A 181 -1.09 12.70 1.63
C SER A 181 0.43 12.81 1.39
N ARG A 182 0.94 12.14 0.35
CA ARG A 182 2.38 12.12 0.06
C ARG A 182 3.03 13.51 -0.02
N PRO A 183 2.42 14.54 -0.61
CA PRO A 183 2.98 15.91 -0.60
C PRO A 183 3.11 16.46 0.82
N VAL A 184 2.08 16.31 1.65
CA VAL A 184 2.10 16.77 3.05
C VAL A 184 3.17 16.04 3.86
N TRP A 185 3.30 14.73 3.67
CA TRP A 185 4.34 13.93 4.33
C TRP A 185 5.76 14.37 3.92
N LEU A 186 5.98 14.67 2.63
CA LEU A 186 7.26 15.18 2.14
C LEU A 186 7.59 16.55 2.74
N ASP A 187 6.63 17.45 2.83
CA ASP A 187 6.81 18.77 3.44
C ASP A 187 7.14 18.63 4.93
N GLU A 188 6.43 17.76 5.67
CA GLU A 188 6.73 17.46 7.07
C GLU A 188 8.13 16.85 7.25
N LYS A 189 8.52 15.90 6.39
CA LYS A 189 9.86 15.29 6.40
C LYS A 189 10.97 16.30 6.14
N ASN A 190 10.70 17.31 5.30
CA ASN A 190 11.64 18.39 4.99
C ASN A 190 11.59 19.54 5.99
N GLY A 191 10.90 19.39 7.13
CA GLY A 191 10.80 20.41 8.17
C GLY A 191 9.91 21.61 7.83
N LYS A 192 9.12 21.51 6.74
CA LYS A 192 8.20 22.60 6.39
C LYS A 192 6.95 22.55 7.26
N PRO A 193 6.44 23.73 7.70
CA PRO A 193 5.19 23.78 8.43
C PRO A 193 4.02 23.37 7.54
N THR A 194 3.31 22.32 7.96
CA THR A 194 2.04 21.91 7.33
C THR A 194 0.89 22.20 8.27
N ARG A 195 -0.34 22.32 7.73
CA ARG A 195 -1.53 22.49 8.56
C ARG A 195 -1.60 21.43 9.67
N TYR A 196 -1.24 20.19 9.37
CA TYR A 196 -1.39 19.08 10.30
C TYR A 196 -0.34 19.07 11.40
N ASN A 197 0.93 19.41 11.13
CA ASN A 197 1.94 19.44 12.17
C ASN A 197 1.77 20.67 13.08
N VAL A 198 1.39 21.82 12.53
CA VAL A 198 1.03 23.03 13.31
C VAL A 198 -0.16 22.73 14.21
N TYR A 199 -1.23 22.12 13.68
CA TYR A 199 -2.40 21.77 14.50
C TYR A 199 -2.04 20.78 15.63
N ARG A 200 -1.22 19.74 15.33
CA ARG A 200 -0.77 18.79 16.36
C ARG A 200 -0.01 19.46 17.48
N GLU A 201 0.87 20.39 17.13
CA GLU A 201 1.68 21.11 18.11
C GLU A 201 0.82 22.03 18.99
N ASP A 202 -0.04 22.84 18.38
CA ASP A 202 -0.95 23.74 19.09
C ASP A 202 -1.95 23.00 19.98
N VAL A 203 -2.51 21.88 19.49
CA VAL A 203 -3.43 21.05 20.29
C VAL A 203 -2.70 20.35 21.43
N ARG A 204 -1.46 19.88 21.21
CA ARG A 204 -0.63 19.29 22.28
C ARG A 204 -0.31 20.32 23.36
N GLU A 205 0.05 21.52 22.95
CA GLU A 205 0.30 22.62 23.85
C GLU A 205 -0.97 22.97 24.65
N ALA A 206 -2.10 23.14 23.99
CA ALA A 206 -3.39 23.38 24.64
C ALA A 206 -3.74 22.27 25.65
N ALA A 207 -3.55 21.00 25.30
CA ALA A 207 -3.81 19.89 26.21
C ALA A 207 -2.88 19.88 27.43
N ASN A 208 -1.61 20.26 27.27
CA ASN A 208 -0.66 20.31 28.36
C ASN A 208 -0.94 21.45 29.36
N PHE A 209 -1.50 22.57 28.89
CA PHE A 209 -1.82 23.72 29.73
C PHE A 209 -3.25 23.70 30.28
N SER A 210 -4.08 22.76 29.85
CA SER A 210 -5.49 22.71 30.20
C SER A 210 -5.80 21.57 31.17
N ARG A 211 -6.64 21.87 32.18
CA ARG A 211 -7.07 20.86 33.16
C ARG A 211 -8.33 20.10 32.72
N ASN A 212 -9.04 20.62 31.74
CA ASN A 212 -10.25 20.00 31.19
C ASN A 212 -10.52 20.49 29.74
N PRO A 213 -11.44 19.86 29.00
CA PRO A 213 -11.75 20.24 27.61
C PRO A 213 -12.19 21.69 27.41
N TYR A 214 -12.87 22.29 28.36
CA TYR A 214 -13.31 23.68 28.28
C TYR A 214 -12.12 24.65 28.20
N TYR A 215 -11.11 24.48 29.06
CA TYR A 215 -9.91 25.33 29.02
C TYR A 215 -9.04 25.06 27.79
N MET A 216 -9.05 23.83 27.29
CA MET A 216 -8.36 23.48 26.05
C MET A 216 -9.02 24.19 24.86
N GLU A 217 -10.34 24.20 24.79
CA GLU A 217 -11.08 24.90 23.76
C GLU A 217 -10.83 26.42 23.81
N ASP A 218 -10.91 27.03 25.01
CA ASP A 218 -10.65 28.46 25.23
C ASP A 218 -9.20 28.83 24.82
N TYR A 219 -8.22 28.01 25.17
CA TYR A 219 -6.85 28.20 24.75
C TYR A 219 -6.69 28.22 23.24
N LEU A 220 -7.28 27.26 22.53
CA LEU A 220 -7.26 27.19 21.08
C LEU A 220 -7.98 28.38 20.42
N ARG A 221 -9.10 28.84 20.98
CA ARG A 221 -9.78 30.05 20.53
C ARG A 221 -8.91 31.29 20.66
N ARG A 222 -8.19 31.44 21.75
CA ARG A 222 -7.21 32.55 21.95
C ARG A 222 -6.06 32.50 20.96
N LYS A 223 -5.66 31.30 20.51
CA LYS A 223 -4.69 31.12 19.41
C LYS A 223 -5.27 31.40 18.01
N GLY A 224 -6.55 31.77 17.91
CA GLY A 224 -7.22 32.13 16.66
C GLY A 224 -7.91 30.96 15.95
N TYR A 225 -8.08 29.83 16.61
CA TYR A 225 -8.83 28.70 16.04
C TYR A 225 -10.33 28.91 16.19
N ILE A 226 -11.07 28.47 15.17
CA ILE A 226 -12.49 28.22 15.24
C ILE A 226 -12.65 26.77 15.71
N THR A 227 -13.37 26.54 16.78
CA THR A 227 -13.49 25.26 17.47
C THR A 227 -14.93 24.77 17.48
N ASP A 228 -15.10 23.46 17.48
CA ASP A 228 -16.37 22.76 17.70
C ASP A 228 -16.10 21.53 18.57
N PHE A 229 -16.32 21.65 19.87
CA PHE A 229 -16.14 20.60 20.89
C PHE A 229 -17.48 20.02 21.38
N THR A 230 -18.58 20.34 20.71
CA THR A 230 -19.93 19.93 21.12
C THR A 230 -20.33 18.53 20.65
N GLY A 231 -19.71 18.02 19.58
CA GLY A 231 -20.06 16.75 18.96
C GLY A 231 -19.22 15.56 19.42
N ARG A 232 -19.54 14.38 18.88
CA ARG A 232 -18.77 13.13 19.09
C ARG A 232 -17.30 13.26 18.72
N HIS A 233 -16.94 14.18 17.83
CA HIS A 233 -15.57 14.44 17.40
C HIS A 233 -15.27 15.92 17.58
N TRP A 234 -14.32 16.25 18.38
CA TRP A 234 -13.81 17.61 18.50
C TRP A 234 -13.11 18.04 17.22
N LYS A 235 -13.34 19.28 16.81
CA LYS A 235 -12.85 19.78 15.53
C LYS A 235 -12.31 21.19 15.68
N ILE A 236 -11.29 21.49 14.90
CA ILE A 236 -10.68 22.81 14.83
C ILE A 236 -10.41 23.21 13.39
N ARG A 237 -10.37 24.51 13.12
CA ARG A 237 -9.82 25.07 11.89
C ARG A 237 -9.31 26.48 12.13
N LEU A 238 -8.32 26.90 11.36
CA LEU A 238 -7.97 28.33 11.27
C LEU A 238 -8.93 29.02 10.27
N PRO A 239 -9.16 30.34 10.41
CA PRO A 239 -10.11 31.09 9.59
C PRO A 239 -9.90 30.97 8.07
N GLN A 240 -8.65 30.84 7.62
CA GLN A 240 -8.29 30.68 6.21
C GLN A 240 -8.65 29.33 5.60
N TYR A 241 -9.07 28.35 6.39
CA TYR A 241 -9.49 27.04 5.90
C TYR A 241 -11.01 26.89 5.98
N GLU A 242 -11.61 26.38 4.92
CA GLU A 242 -13.05 26.13 4.84
C GLU A 242 -13.47 24.94 5.71
N HIS A 243 -12.66 23.86 5.70
CA HIS A 243 -13.00 22.60 6.35
C HIS A 243 -12.34 22.42 7.70
N PHE A 244 -13.14 21.93 8.66
CA PHE A 244 -12.64 21.52 9.96
C PHE A 244 -11.74 20.29 9.88
N THR A 245 -10.75 20.23 10.75
CA THR A 245 -9.92 19.05 11.02
C THR A 245 -10.35 18.45 12.35
N ARG A 246 -10.63 17.16 12.37
CA ARG A 246 -10.99 16.42 13.59
C ARG A 246 -9.73 16.16 14.41
N LEU A 247 -9.79 16.33 15.73
CA LEU A 247 -8.65 16.13 16.61
C LEU A 247 -8.20 14.67 16.67
N ASP A 248 -9.15 13.72 16.66
CA ASP A 248 -8.88 12.29 16.63
C ASP A 248 -8.17 11.79 15.35
N THR A 249 -8.17 12.60 14.28
CA THR A 249 -7.33 12.36 13.09
C THR A 249 -5.89 12.85 13.23
N LEU A 250 -5.65 13.77 14.15
CA LEU A 250 -4.32 14.27 14.49
C LEU A 250 -3.65 13.37 15.54
N ASP A 251 -4.40 12.97 16.56
CA ASP A 251 -4.00 11.99 17.58
C ASP A 251 -5.27 11.33 18.17
N LYS A 252 -5.32 10.01 18.19
CA LYS A 252 -6.47 9.23 18.66
C LYS A 252 -6.83 9.48 20.13
N ARG A 253 -5.91 10.01 20.91
CA ARG A 253 -6.15 10.35 22.33
C ARG A 253 -7.05 11.57 22.50
N TRP A 254 -7.19 12.41 21.48
CA TRP A 254 -7.97 13.66 21.56
C TRP A 254 -9.43 13.41 21.17
N THR A 255 -10.13 12.73 22.06
CA THR A 255 -11.57 12.44 21.95
C THR A 255 -12.29 12.90 23.21
N PRO A 256 -13.62 13.10 23.17
CA PRO A 256 -14.42 13.44 24.35
C PRO A 256 -14.37 12.42 25.49
N GLU A 257 -13.96 11.18 25.18
CA GLU A 257 -13.98 10.04 26.09
C GLU A 257 -12.64 9.88 26.86
N ASN A 258 -11.59 10.56 26.42
CA ASN A 258 -10.24 10.59 27.02
C ASN A 258 -9.93 12.00 27.51
#